data_62cf3b92fcf0a03af33687820e3e73c1
#
_entry.id   62cf3b92fcf0a03af33687820e3e73c1
#
_cell.length_a   1.000
_cell.length_b   1.000
_cell.length_c   1.000
_cell.angle_alpha   90.00
_cell.angle_beta   90.00
_cell.angle_gamma   90.00
#
_symmetry.space_group_name_H-M   'P 1'
#
loop_
_entity.id
_entity.type
_entity.pdbx_description
1 polymer ?
#
loop_
_entity_poly.entity_id
_entity_poly.type
_entity_poly.pdbx_seq_one_letter_code
_entity_poly.pdbx_strand_id
1 'polypeptide(L)'
;MKDGVSLGRGILWVLVWFGFMLFYTALDVVVWRKLPGIYGEYMNLFSIIFCMIVFLVWLTKENRFKLNLSANISFHGIILALGCAILFYFLLDKGLDPIFESFFPVSEEGYQQTLRSLSATPITSLFQVCILAPFIEEILMRGFLLSGLASNYGKVM
;
A
#
# COMPACT_ATOMS: atom_id res chain seq x y z
N MET A 1 -18.85 13.69 2.01
CA MET A 1 -19.29 13.33 3.37
C MET A 1 -19.89 14.58 4.00
N LYS A 2 -21.13 14.54 4.51
CA LYS A 2 -21.70 15.67 5.23
C LYS A 2 -21.14 15.80 6.65
N ASP A 3 -20.76 14.67 7.24
CA ASP A 3 -20.17 14.60 8.57
C ASP A 3 -18.70 14.12 8.40
N GLY A 4 -17.75 14.89 8.91
CA GLY A 4 -16.33 14.54 8.85
C GLY A 4 -16.03 13.24 9.61
N VAL A 5 -14.88 12.64 9.32
CA VAL A 5 -14.41 11.45 10.04
C VAL A 5 -13.76 11.89 11.35
N SER A 6 -14.19 11.32 12.49
CA SER A 6 -13.49 11.53 13.75
C SER A 6 -12.15 10.79 13.73
N LEU A 7 -11.16 11.32 14.47
CA LEU A 7 -9.83 10.72 14.56
C LEU A 7 -9.90 9.25 15.01
N GLY A 8 -10.73 8.94 16.01
CA GLY A 8 -10.89 7.56 16.48
C GLY A 8 -11.45 6.61 15.42
N ARG A 9 -12.41 7.06 14.62
CA ARG A 9 -12.95 6.28 13.50
C ARG A 9 -11.90 6.09 12.40
N GLY A 10 -11.08 7.12 12.15
CA GLY A 10 -9.95 7.02 11.22
C GLY A 10 -8.93 5.96 11.65
N ILE A 11 -8.49 6.02 12.90
CA ILE A 11 -7.57 5.02 13.49
C ILE A 11 -8.18 3.61 13.41
N LEU A 12 -9.46 3.46 13.73
CA LEU A 12 -10.15 2.17 13.65
C LEU A 12 -10.04 1.56 12.25
N TRP A 13 -10.28 2.34 11.19
CA TRP A 13 -10.19 1.84 9.81
C TRP A 13 -8.78 1.47 9.38
N VAL A 14 -7.77 2.18 9.86
CA VAL A 14 -6.36 1.79 9.69
C VAL A 14 -6.09 0.45 10.36
N LEU A 15 -6.54 0.27 11.60
CA LEU A 15 -6.39 -1.00 12.33
C LEU A 15 -7.14 -2.15 11.64
N VAL A 16 -8.34 -1.91 11.10
CA VAL A 16 -9.08 -2.89 10.31
C VAL A 16 -8.28 -3.30 9.08
N TRP A 17 -7.68 -2.35 8.36
CA TRP A 17 -6.80 -2.67 7.23
C TRP A 17 -5.60 -3.53 7.64
N PHE A 18 -4.92 -3.18 8.73
CA PHE A 18 -3.86 -4.03 9.28
C PHE A 18 -4.34 -5.43 9.63
N GLY A 19 -5.55 -5.57 10.16
CA GLY A 19 -6.17 -6.88 10.40
C GLY A 19 -6.32 -7.70 9.11
N PHE A 20 -6.77 -7.09 8.01
CA PHE A 20 -6.82 -7.76 6.71
C PHE A 20 -5.43 -8.14 6.20
N MET A 21 -4.43 -7.27 6.37
CA MET A 21 -3.04 -7.58 6.01
C MET A 21 -2.50 -8.79 6.78
N LEU A 22 -2.70 -8.83 8.08
CA LEU A 22 -2.30 -9.97 8.91
C LEU A 22 -3.03 -11.26 8.49
N PHE A 23 -4.31 -11.16 8.17
CA PHE A 23 -5.11 -12.30 7.76
C PHE A 23 -4.59 -12.93 6.45
N TYR A 24 -4.41 -12.16 5.39
CA TYR A 24 -3.91 -12.73 4.13
C TYR A 24 -2.45 -13.17 4.22
N THR A 25 -1.62 -12.49 5.03
CA THR A 25 -0.25 -12.93 5.30
C THR A 25 -0.23 -14.27 6.06
N ALA A 26 -1.11 -14.44 7.04
CA ALA A 26 -1.24 -15.70 7.75
C ALA A 26 -1.71 -16.82 6.82
N LEU A 27 -2.68 -16.55 5.93
CA LEU A 27 -3.11 -17.51 4.91
C LEU A 27 -1.96 -17.90 3.97
N ASP A 28 -1.13 -16.94 3.58
CA ASP A 28 0.05 -17.23 2.75
C ASP A 28 0.97 -18.22 3.46
N VAL A 29 1.38 -17.91 4.69
CA VAL A 29 2.34 -18.74 5.45
C VAL A 29 1.77 -20.13 5.78
N VAL A 30 0.50 -20.21 6.20
CA VAL A 30 -0.08 -21.45 6.71
C VAL A 30 -0.56 -22.36 5.58
N VAL A 31 -1.08 -21.79 4.50
CA VAL A 31 -1.78 -22.54 3.45
C VAL A 31 -1.05 -22.45 2.11
N TRP A 32 -0.89 -21.24 1.57
CA TRP A 32 -0.52 -21.09 0.17
C TRP A 32 0.92 -21.48 -0.13
N ARG A 33 1.88 -21.19 0.76
CA ARG A 33 3.29 -21.63 0.62
C ARG A 33 3.47 -23.15 0.63
N LYS A 34 2.46 -23.91 1.06
CA LYS A 34 2.49 -25.36 1.02
C LYS A 34 2.03 -25.94 -0.32
N LEU A 35 1.43 -25.13 -1.16
CA LEU A 35 1.00 -25.55 -2.49
C LEU A 35 2.21 -25.60 -3.45
N PRO A 36 2.23 -26.59 -4.36
CA PRO A 36 3.34 -26.77 -5.28
C PRO A 36 3.42 -25.64 -6.32
N GLY A 37 4.61 -25.13 -6.54
CA GLY A 37 4.95 -24.22 -7.63
C GLY A 37 4.17 -22.89 -7.60
N ILE A 38 3.78 -22.43 -8.77
CA ILE A 38 3.15 -21.12 -8.99
C ILE A 38 1.71 -21.03 -8.45
N TYR A 39 1.07 -22.17 -8.15
CA TYR A 39 -0.31 -22.17 -7.64
C TYR A 39 -0.46 -21.45 -6.30
N GLY A 40 0.52 -21.61 -5.41
CA GLY A 40 0.54 -20.90 -4.13
C GLY A 40 0.58 -19.39 -4.31
N GLU A 41 1.39 -18.91 -5.25
CA GLU A 41 1.51 -17.49 -5.56
C GLU A 41 0.21 -16.90 -6.11
N TYR A 42 -0.46 -17.59 -7.04
CA TYR A 42 -1.76 -17.14 -7.56
C TYR A 42 -2.87 -17.15 -6.49
N MET A 43 -2.89 -18.15 -5.61
CA MET A 43 -3.86 -18.20 -4.52
C MET A 43 -3.61 -17.10 -3.49
N ASN A 44 -2.35 -16.77 -3.21
CA ASN A 44 -2.02 -15.63 -2.37
C ASN A 44 -2.47 -14.31 -3.01
N LEU A 45 -2.16 -14.10 -4.28
CA LEU A 45 -2.61 -12.92 -5.04
C LEU A 45 -4.13 -12.79 -5.03
N PHE A 46 -4.86 -13.88 -5.25
CA PHE A 46 -6.32 -13.91 -5.18
C PHE A 46 -6.82 -13.50 -3.78
N SER A 47 -6.21 -14.03 -2.72
CA SER A 47 -6.57 -13.70 -1.34
C SER A 47 -6.36 -12.21 -1.03
N ILE A 48 -5.27 -11.62 -1.51
CA ILE A 48 -4.97 -10.19 -1.35
C ILE A 48 -6.02 -9.35 -2.06
N ILE A 49 -6.32 -9.66 -3.33
CA ILE A 49 -7.33 -8.93 -4.12
C ILE A 49 -8.71 -9.05 -3.47
N PHE A 50 -9.08 -10.24 -3.02
CA PHE A 50 -10.35 -10.48 -2.34
C PHE A 50 -10.46 -9.66 -1.05
N CYS A 51 -9.45 -9.70 -0.19
CA CYS A 51 -9.40 -8.90 1.04
C CYS A 51 -9.49 -7.41 0.75
N MET A 52 -8.80 -6.93 -0.28
CA MET A 52 -8.87 -5.54 -0.72
C MET A 52 -10.29 -5.14 -1.13
N ILE A 53 -10.94 -5.95 -1.96
CA ILE A 53 -12.32 -5.67 -2.41
C ILE A 53 -13.28 -5.65 -1.22
N VAL A 54 -13.21 -6.66 -0.35
CA VAL A 54 -14.06 -6.73 0.85
C VAL A 54 -13.86 -5.51 1.75
N PHE A 55 -12.61 -5.13 2.00
CA PHE A 55 -12.27 -3.95 2.78
C PHE A 55 -12.85 -2.66 2.16
N LEU A 56 -12.66 -2.46 0.86
CA LEU A 56 -13.15 -1.27 0.16
C LEU A 56 -14.69 -1.20 0.13
N VAL A 57 -15.35 -2.32 -0.11
CA VAL A 57 -16.82 -2.39 -0.05
C VAL A 57 -17.34 -2.07 1.35
N TRP A 58 -16.66 -2.58 2.38
CA TRP A 58 -17.02 -2.29 3.77
C TRP A 58 -16.78 -0.82 4.12
N LEU A 59 -15.58 -0.29 3.80
CA LEU A 59 -15.22 1.10 4.03
C LEU A 59 -16.24 2.06 3.36
N THR A 60 -16.60 1.80 2.10
CA THR A 60 -17.49 2.66 1.33
C THR A 60 -18.94 2.62 1.84
N LYS A 61 -19.43 1.43 2.20
CA LYS A 61 -20.79 1.25 2.74
C LYS A 61 -20.95 1.90 4.11
N GLU A 62 -20.04 1.58 5.04
CA GLU A 62 -20.13 2.04 6.43
C GLU A 62 -19.99 3.56 6.56
N ASN A 63 -19.10 4.15 5.77
CA ASN A 63 -18.83 5.58 5.88
C ASN A 63 -19.53 6.43 4.82
N ARG A 64 -20.37 5.81 3.96
CA ARG A 64 -20.99 6.48 2.80
C ARG A 64 -19.97 7.24 1.96
N PHE A 65 -18.76 6.74 1.92
CA PHE A 65 -17.65 7.31 1.21
C PHE A 65 -17.75 6.99 -0.28
N LYS A 66 -17.74 8.02 -1.11
CA LYS A 66 -17.74 7.83 -2.57
C LYS A 66 -16.29 7.84 -3.06
N LEU A 67 -15.85 6.71 -3.59
CA LEU A 67 -14.60 6.61 -4.33
C LEU A 67 -14.70 7.49 -5.58
N ASN A 68 -14.05 8.65 -5.53
CA ASN A 68 -13.96 9.52 -6.69
C ASN A 68 -12.69 9.14 -7.48
N LEU A 69 -12.80 8.11 -8.31
CA LEU A 69 -11.70 7.59 -9.12
C LEU A 69 -11.47 8.39 -10.42
N SER A 70 -12.31 9.41 -10.68
CA SER A 70 -12.11 10.28 -11.84
C SER A 70 -11.00 11.30 -11.56
N ALA A 71 -9.76 10.83 -11.53
CA ALA A 71 -8.61 11.71 -11.62
C ALA A 71 -8.46 12.14 -13.09
N ASN A 72 -8.36 13.43 -13.35
CA ASN A 72 -7.88 13.94 -14.63
C ASN A 72 -6.39 13.57 -14.75
N ILE A 73 -6.11 12.39 -15.29
CA ILE A 73 -4.75 11.94 -15.56
C ILE A 73 -4.21 12.80 -16.71
N SER A 74 -3.43 13.80 -16.38
CA SER A 74 -2.75 14.63 -17.37
C SER A 74 -1.52 13.90 -17.89
N PHE A 75 -1.30 13.92 -19.21
CA PHE A 75 -0.07 13.41 -19.82
C PHE A 75 1.20 14.04 -19.23
N HIS A 76 1.15 15.35 -18.96
CA HIS A 76 2.23 16.07 -18.27
C HIS A 76 2.48 15.53 -16.85
N GLY A 77 1.42 15.15 -16.12
CA GLY A 77 1.53 14.53 -14.80
C GLY A 77 2.24 13.19 -14.83
N ILE A 78 1.98 12.37 -15.88
CA ILE A 78 2.67 11.08 -16.08
C ILE A 78 4.16 11.31 -16.33
N ILE A 79 4.51 12.23 -17.24
CA ILE A 79 5.92 12.55 -17.56
C ILE A 79 6.65 13.08 -16.30
N LEU A 80 6.00 13.96 -15.54
CA LEU A 80 6.57 14.48 -14.30
C LEU A 80 6.80 13.37 -13.28
N ALA A 81 5.82 12.47 -13.10
CA ALA A 81 5.94 11.34 -12.18
C ALA A 81 7.09 10.39 -12.58
N LEU A 82 7.21 10.06 -13.86
CA LEU A 82 8.32 9.26 -14.38
C LEU A 82 9.67 9.97 -14.19
N GLY A 83 9.73 11.27 -14.46
CA GLY A 83 10.95 12.07 -14.24
C GLY A 83 11.36 12.08 -12.77
N CYS A 84 10.39 12.25 -11.85
CA CYS A 84 10.64 12.17 -10.41
C CYS A 84 11.09 10.77 -9.99
N ALA A 85 10.46 9.70 -10.51
CA ALA A 85 10.86 8.32 -10.19
C ALA A 85 12.30 8.02 -10.60
N ILE A 86 12.70 8.45 -11.81
CA ILE A 86 14.08 8.31 -12.29
C ILE A 86 15.05 9.11 -11.42
N LEU A 87 14.69 10.34 -11.09
CA LEU A 87 15.52 11.22 -10.24
C LEU A 87 15.69 10.63 -8.83
N PHE A 88 14.62 10.09 -8.23
CA PHE A 88 14.67 9.42 -6.95
C PHE A 88 15.51 8.14 -6.99
N TYR A 89 15.41 7.35 -8.07
CA TYR A 89 16.26 6.18 -8.26
C TYR A 89 17.74 6.56 -8.22
N PHE A 90 18.17 7.56 -8.99
CA PHE A 90 19.57 7.98 -9.01
C PHE A 90 20.01 8.59 -7.67
N LEU A 91 19.15 9.37 -7.04
CA LEU A 91 19.49 10.05 -5.79
C LEU A 91 19.55 9.07 -4.61
N LEU A 92 18.62 8.14 -4.51
CA LEU A 92 18.54 7.17 -3.43
C LEU A 92 19.48 5.99 -3.69
N ASP A 93 19.24 5.18 -4.72
CA ASP A 93 19.99 3.95 -4.97
C ASP A 93 21.46 4.19 -5.32
N LYS A 94 21.79 5.26 -6.05
CA LYS A 94 23.16 5.51 -6.48
C LYS A 94 23.89 6.54 -5.62
N GLY A 95 23.14 7.43 -4.97
CA GLY A 95 23.73 8.50 -4.15
C GLY A 95 23.74 8.16 -2.66
N LEU A 96 22.59 7.88 -2.08
CA LEU A 96 22.44 7.72 -0.63
C LEU A 96 22.71 6.30 -0.14
N ASP A 97 22.29 5.25 -0.87
CA ASP A 97 22.47 3.87 -0.43
C ASP A 97 23.93 3.50 -0.19
N PRO A 98 24.91 3.78 -1.08
CA PRO A 98 26.31 3.47 -0.82
C PRO A 98 26.87 4.17 0.42
N ILE A 99 26.38 5.36 0.73
CA ILE A 99 26.77 6.13 1.91
C ILE A 99 26.17 5.44 3.14
N PHE A 100 24.88 5.07 3.08
CA PHE A 100 24.16 4.43 4.16
C PHE A 100 24.74 3.04 4.49
N GLU A 101 25.07 2.24 3.48
CA GLU A 101 25.74 0.94 3.61
C GLU A 101 27.07 1.04 4.35
N SER A 102 27.86 2.10 4.08
CA SER A 102 29.15 2.30 4.75
C SER A 102 29.01 2.62 6.24
N PHE A 103 27.91 3.26 6.65
CA PHE A 103 27.65 3.60 8.05
C PHE A 103 26.87 2.51 8.80
N PHE A 104 26.03 1.73 8.11
CA PHE A 104 25.11 0.76 8.70
C PHE A 104 25.15 -0.60 7.98
N PRO A 105 26.29 -1.32 8.00
CA PRO A 105 26.45 -2.58 7.26
C PRO A 105 25.48 -3.68 7.70
N VAL A 106 25.00 -3.66 8.95
CA VAL A 106 24.04 -4.65 9.47
C VAL A 106 22.65 -4.49 8.83
N SER A 107 22.29 -3.28 8.41
CA SER A 107 21.01 -3.04 7.72
C SER A 107 21.01 -3.57 6.29
N GLU A 108 22.19 -3.67 5.65
CA GLU A 108 22.33 -4.22 4.31
C GLU A 108 21.97 -5.70 4.26
N GLU A 109 22.40 -6.52 5.23
CA GLU A 109 22.02 -7.93 5.29
C GLU A 109 20.50 -8.12 5.40
N GLY A 110 19.84 -7.31 6.22
CA GLY A 110 18.37 -7.29 6.35
C GLY A 110 17.67 -6.89 5.05
N TYR A 111 18.19 -5.88 4.36
CA TYR A 111 17.68 -5.43 3.06
C TYR A 111 17.82 -6.51 1.99
N GLN A 112 18.99 -7.14 1.87
CA GLN A 112 19.25 -8.25 0.94
C GLN A 112 18.36 -9.46 1.22
N GLN A 113 18.10 -9.77 2.49
CA GLN A 113 17.17 -10.82 2.87
C GLN A 113 15.74 -10.49 2.44
N THR A 114 15.32 -9.23 2.59
CA THR A 114 14.00 -8.76 2.13
C THR A 114 13.88 -8.85 0.61
N LEU A 115 14.88 -8.40 -0.14
CA LEU A 115 14.90 -8.51 -1.61
C LEU A 115 14.81 -9.98 -2.08
N ARG A 116 15.51 -10.90 -1.41
CA ARG A 116 15.43 -12.34 -1.72
C ARG A 116 14.01 -12.88 -1.44
N SER A 117 13.37 -12.44 -0.37
CA SER A 117 11.98 -12.85 -0.08
C SER A 117 10.99 -12.33 -1.12
N LEU A 118 11.17 -11.09 -1.59
CA LEU A 118 10.35 -10.51 -2.67
C LEU A 118 10.57 -11.22 -4.01
N SER A 119 11.80 -11.64 -4.30
CA SER A 119 12.11 -12.37 -5.54
C SER A 119 11.58 -13.82 -5.54
N ALA A 120 11.24 -14.38 -4.39
CA ALA A 120 10.64 -15.70 -4.28
C ALA A 120 9.19 -15.76 -4.77
N THR A 121 8.46 -14.61 -4.71
CA THR A 121 7.08 -14.47 -5.18
C THR A 121 6.92 -13.20 -6.02
N PRO A 122 7.51 -13.14 -7.21
CA PRO A 122 7.67 -11.90 -7.96
C PRO A 122 6.35 -11.25 -8.37
N ILE A 123 5.36 -12.05 -8.78
CA ILE A 123 4.05 -11.53 -9.22
C ILE A 123 3.29 -10.92 -8.05
N THR A 124 3.22 -11.63 -6.92
CA THR A 124 2.55 -11.13 -5.71
C THR A 124 3.25 -9.90 -5.14
N SER A 125 4.58 -9.91 -5.10
CA SER A 125 5.38 -8.79 -4.61
C SER A 125 5.20 -7.55 -5.47
N LEU A 126 5.26 -7.70 -6.79
CA LEU A 126 5.01 -6.60 -7.74
C LEU A 126 3.60 -6.01 -7.54
N PHE A 127 2.59 -6.88 -7.40
CA PHE A 127 1.22 -6.44 -7.15
C PHE A 127 1.11 -5.67 -5.82
N GLN A 128 1.69 -6.20 -4.75
CA GLN A 128 1.64 -5.55 -3.43
C GLN A 128 2.32 -4.18 -3.43
N VAL A 129 3.51 -4.07 -3.98
CA VAL A 129 4.32 -2.85 -3.93
C VAL A 129 3.85 -1.82 -4.95
N CYS A 130 3.56 -2.23 -6.20
CA CYS A 130 3.28 -1.29 -7.28
C CYS A 130 1.80 -0.95 -7.42
N ILE A 131 0.89 -1.80 -6.94
CA ILE A 131 -0.55 -1.60 -7.10
C ILE A 131 -1.25 -1.44 -5.75
N LEU A 132 -1.12 -2.44 -4.87
CA LEU A 132 -1.88 -2.46 -3.63
C LEU A 132 -1.49 -1.32 -2.68
N ALA A 133 -0.20 -1.13 -2.42
CA ALA A 133 0.27 -0.11 -1.50
C ALA A 133 -0.10 1.31 -1.95
N PRO A 134 0.22 1.76 -3.19
CA PRO A 134 -0.19 3.09 -3.66
C PRO A 134 -1.71 3.27 -3.70
N PHE A 135 -2.46 2.21 -4.08
CA PHE A 135 -3.91 2.28 -4.17
C PHE A 135 -4.56 2.45 -2.78
N ILE A 136 -4.10 1.70 -1.79
CA ILE A 136 -4.59 1.83 -0.41
C ILE A 136 -4.16 3.14 0.22
N GLU A 137 -2.93 3.59 -0.02
CA GLU A 137 -2.48 4.90 0.42
C GLU A 137 -3.37 6.02 -0.12
N GLU A 138 -3.65 6.03 -1.41
CA GLU A 138 -4.49 7.05 -2.02
C GLU A 138 -5.92 7.02 -1.49
N ILE A 139 -6.52 5.84 -1.39
CA ILE A 139 -7.92 5.71 -0.95
C ILE A 139 -8.06 5.89 0.56
N LEU A 140 -7.29 5.16 1.36
CA LEU A 140 -7.44 5.16 2.81
C LEU A 140 -6.86 6.42 3.45
N MET A 141 -5.63 6.77 3.09
CA MET A 141 -4.96 7.88 3.75
C MET A 141 -5.43 9.22 3.18
N ARG A 142 -5.36 9.42 1.87
CA ARG A 142 -5.68 10.69 1.25
C ARG A 142 -7.18 10.87 1.02
N GLY A 143 -7.84 9.88 0.46
CA GLY A 143 -9.27 9.95 0.14
C GLY A 143 -10.16 9.93 1.37
N PHE A 144 -9.92 9.02 2.31
CA PHE A 144 -10.78 8.85 3.48
C PHE A 144 -10.29 9.62 4.70
N LEU A 145 -9.05 9.39 5.16
CA LEU A 145 -8.54 10.02 6.38
C LEU A 145 -8.34 11.52 6.23
N LEU A 146 -7.49 11.95 5.31
CA LEU A 146 -7.17 13.38 5.17
C LEU A 146 -8.39 14.21 4.80
N SER A 147 -9.20 13.77 3.83
CA SER A 147 -10.40 14.50 3.45
C SER A 147 -11.45 14.51 4.55
N GLY A 148 -11.59 13.41 5.30
CA GLY A 148 -12.51 13.28 6.41
C GLY A 148 -12.10 14.10 7.63
N LEU A 149 -10.83 14.11 7.98
CA LEU A 149 -10.28 14.93 9.07
C LEU A 149 -10.32 16.42 8.71
N ALA A 150 -9.95 16.78 7.48
CA ALA A 150 -10.01 18.17 7.03
C ALA A 150 -11.45 18.71 7.07
N SER A 151 -12.46 17.91 6.72
CA SER A 151 -13.86 18.34 6.81
C SER A 151 -14.36 18.49 8.25
N ASN A 152 -13.76 17.77 9.19
CA ASN A 152 -14.18 17.80 10.60
C ASN A 152 -13.41 18.84 11.43
N TYR A 153 -12.11 18.99 11.16
CA TYR A 153 -11.21 19.84 11.93
C TYR A 153 -10.71 21.08 11.20
N GLY A 154 -10.79 21.12 9.86
CA GLY A 154 -10.31 22.24 9.05
C GLY A 154 -11.09 23.55 9.17
N LYS A 155 -12.21 23.55 9.91
CA LYS A 155 -12.95 24.78 10.26
C LYS A 155 -12.40 25.49 11.50
N VAL A 156 -11.37 24.95 12.12
CA VAL A 156 -10.76 25.49 13.34
C VAL A 156 -9.47 26.25 13.03
N MET A 157 -8.99 26.20 11.78
CA MET A 157 -7.94 27.05 11.25
C MET A 157 -8.56 28.13 10.33
#